data_324b67b68007f885d20626072e9ecf67
#
_entry.id   324b67b68007f885d20626072e9ecf67
#
_cell.length_a   1.000
_cell.length_b   1.000
_cell.length_c   1.000
_cell.angle_alpha   90.00
_cell.angle_beta   90.00
_cell.angle_gamma   90.00
#
_symmetry.space_group_name_H-M   'P 1'
#
loop_
_entity.id
_entity.type
_entity.pdbx_description
1 polymer ?
#
loop_
_entity_poly.entity_id
_entity_poly.type
_entity_poly.pdbx_seq_one_letter_code
_entity_poly.pdbx_strand_id
1 'polypeptide(L)'
;MSPDTPEFERLVNRMKTAAFTNSNAAFLGSIMCQLGDIIWDESVETAETDGINLWWNPTWFLSLPDATRKTVLLHELWHAGRLHCIRGVGRDPDDWNDACDYVINGGLAAEGHTFDGTKPLLDRKFDGLSEEEVYDRIHQTPPPQPCSGGGSGSGSSNQNKQPPQQQPGGFGKDIKQTPNNKQQEVVGRTVMAVQQAQLANQAGNLPGNIKSTLDKFLNPKLPWERLLWRFFEELTEDDISWQKRNRRYPDIYMPGRVKTEGGLVHLAYFLDVSGSISDYDVLRFNS
;
A
#
# COMPACT_ATOMS: atom_id res chain seq x y z
N MET A 1 -8.03 -27.25 21.90
CA MET A 1 -8.64 -27.87 20.68
C MET A 1 -7.59 -27.76 19.61
N SER A 2 -7.26 -28.84 18.88
CA SER A 2 -6.26 -28.80 17.80
C SER A 2 -6.92 -28.29 16.52
N PRO A 3 -6.18 -27.56 15.65
CA PRO A 3 -6.66 -27.12 14.32
C PRO A 3 -7.22 -28.25 13.45
N ASP A 4 -6.80 -29.50 13.69
CA ASP A 4 -7.20 -30.68 12.91
C ASP A 4 -8.52 -31.33 13.39
N THR A 5 -9.23 -30.74 14.34
CA THR A 5 -10.46 -31.31 14.85
C THR A 5 -11.69 -30.85 14.04
N PRO A 6 -12.69 -31.74 13.81
CA PRO A 6 -13.92 -31.36 13.10
C PRO A 6 -14.69 -30.20 13.74
N GLU A 7 -14.55 -30.01 15.05
CA GLU A 7 -15.16 -28.90 15.76
C GLU A 7 -14.48 -27.57 15.45
N PHE A 8 -13.15 -27.58 15.38
CA PHE A 8 -12.38 -26.41 14.97
C PHE A 8 -12.71 -26.00 13.52
N GLU A 9 -12.77 -26.96 12.61
CA GLU A 9 -13.16 -26.72 11.23
C GLU A 9 -14.56 -26.12 11.10
N ARG A 10 -15.52 -26.56 11.94
CA ARG A 10 -16.87 -25.97 11.99
C ARG A 10 -16.83 -24.51 12.43
N LEU A 11 -15.98 -24.15 13.41
CA LEU A 11 -15.83 -22.77 13.86
C LEU A 11 -15.24 -21.89 12.72
N VAL A 12 -14.23 -22.39 12.05
CA VAL A 12 -13.60 -21.71 10.91
C VAL A 12 -14.59 -21.50 9.76
N ASN A 13 -15.36 -22.53 9.40
CA ASN A 13 -16.36 -22.43 8.35
C ASN A 13 -17.48 -21.45 8.72
N ARG A 14 -17.90 -21.41 10.01
CA ARG A 14 -18.86 -20.43 10.50
C ARG A 14 -18.31 -19.01 10.42
N MET A 15 -17.04 -18.80 10.77
CA MET A 15 -16.39 -17.50 10.62
C MET A 15 -16.33 -17.08 9.15
N LYS A 16 -15.90 -17.98 8.25
CA LYS A 16 -15.80 -17.70 6.80
C LYS A 16 -17.14 -17.22 6.20
N THR A 17 -18.30 -17.62 6.77
CA THR A 17 -19.59 -17.11 6.27
C THR A 17 -19.73 -15.60 6.37
N ALA A 18 -18.97 -14.92 7.26
CA ALA A 18 -19.02 -13.46 7.36
C ALA A 18 -18.62 -12.76 6.06
N ALA A 19 -17.67 -13.31 5.31
CA ALA A 19 -17.24 -12.74 4.04
C ALA A 19 -18.37 -12.71 2.98
N PHE A 20 -19.38 -13.56 3.11
CA PHE A 20 -20.48 -13.71 2.15
C PHE A 20 -21.82 -13.16 2.65
N THR A 21 -21.89 -12.67 3.89
CA THR A 21 -23.15 -12.24 4.53
C THR A 21 -23.14 -10.76 4.96
N ASN A 22 -22.13 -9.99 4.57
CA ASN A 22 -22.01 -8.56 4.89
C ASN A 22 -22.47 -7.66 3.73
N SER A 23 -22.49 -6.34 3.94
CA SER A 23 -22.87 -5.33 2.95
C SER A 23 -21.97 -5.32 1.69
N ASN A 24 -20.73 -5.80 1.82
CA ASN A 24 -19.72 -5.88 0.77
C ASN A 24 -19.44 -7.34 0.35
N ALA A 25 -20.42 -8.22 0.46
CA ALA A 25 -20.26 -9.67 0.28
C ALA A 25 -19.64 -10.06 -1.07
N ALA A 26 -19.99 -9.41 -2.16
CA ALA A 26 -19.42 -9.71 -3.47
C ALA A 26 -17.93 -9.36 -3.54
N PHE A 27 -17.50 -8.29 -2.87
CA PHE A 27 -16.12 -7.87 -2.81
C PHE A 27 -15.31 -8.74 -1.84
N LEU A 28 -15.70 -8.77 -0.56
CA LEU A 28 -14.97 -9.50 0.49
C LEU A 28 -15.04 -11.02 0.27
N GLY A 29 -16.16 -11.53 -0.23
CA GLY A 29 -16.29 -12.93 -0.61
C GLY A 29 -15.34 -13.30 -1.77
N SER A 30 -15.18 -12.42 -2.76
CA SER A 30 -14.21 -12.62 -3.84
C SER A 30 -12.77 -12.60 -3.32
N ILE A 31 -12.42 -11.68 -2.42
CA ILE A 31 -11.10 -11.67 -1.77
C ILE A 31 -10.89 -12.96 -0.98
N MET A 32 -11.87 -13.39 -0.16
CA MET A 32 -11.78 -14.61 0.63
C MET A 32 -11.56 -15.86 -0.24
N CYS A 33 -12.23 -15.96 -1.40
CA CYS A 33 -12.06 -17.08 -2.33
C CYS A 33 -10.70 -17.10 -3.03
N GLN A 34 -10.03 -15.95 -3.12
CA GLN A 34 -8.73 -15.82 -3.77
C GLN A 34 -7.56 -15.94 -2.80
N LEU A 35 -7.79 -15.70 -1.51
CA LEU A 35 -6.82 -16.02 -0.47
C LEU A 35 -6.65 -17.54 -0.38
N GLY A 36 -5.45 -17.98 -0.02
CA GLY A 36 -5.18 -19.39 0.31
C GLY A 36 -5.94 -19.84 1.57
N ASP A 37 -5.66 -21.08 1.98
CA ASP A 37 -6.13 -21.56 3.26
C ASP A 37 -5.52 -20.74 4.42
N ILE A 38 -6.28 -20.65 5.51
CA ILE A 38 -5.78 -20.02 6.73
C ILE A 38 -4.62 -20.85 7.28
N ILE A 39 -3.49 -20.20 7.47
CA ILE A 39 -2.28 -20.80 8.04
C ILE A 39 -2.32 -20.59 9.55
N TRP A 40 -2.38 -21.69 10.28
CA TRP A 40 -2.40 -21.67 11.75
C TRP A 40 -0.98 -21.65 12.27
N ASP A 41 -0.59 -20.55 12.94
CA ASP A 41 0.77 -20.33 13.41
C ASP A 41 0.74 -19.71 14.81
N GLU A 42 1.32 -20.41 15.80
CA GLU A 42 1.40 -19.93 17.19
C GLU A 42 2.44 -18.82 17.37
N SER A 43 3.31 -18.59 16.38
CA SER A 43 4.30 -17.51 16.43
C SER A 43 3.69 -16.14 16.13
N VAL A 44 2.52 -16.12 15.48
CA VAL A 44 1.73 -14.92 15.23
C VAL A 44 1.00 -14.53 16.52
N GLU A 45 0.96 -13.25 16.85
CA GLU A 45 0.31 -12.78 18.06
C GLU A 45 -1.22 -12.92 17.99
N THR A 46 -1.79 -12.51 16.86
CA THR A 46 -3.24 -12.48 16.61
C THR A 46 -3.60 -13.06 15.25
N ALA A 47 -3.78 -12.23 14.25
CA ALA A 47 -3.95 -12.57 12.85
C ALA A 47 -3.07 -11.62 12.03
N GLU A 48 -2.66 -12.05 10.83
CA GLU A 48 -1.83 -11.24 9.93
C GLU A 48 -2.10 -11.61 8.48
N THR A 49 -1.95 -10.66 7.55
CA THR A 49 -2.04 -10.92 6.11
C THR A 49 -0.95 -10.22 5.32
N ASP A 50 -0.52 -10.85 4.22
CA ASP A 50 0.34 -10.26 3.18
C ASP A 50 -0.42 -9.94 1.88
N GLY A 51 -1.76 -10.07 1.92
CA GLY A 51 -2.64 -9.94 0.76
C GLY A 51 -2.74 -11.21 -0.10
N ILE A 52 -1.99 -12.26 0.22
CA ILE A 52 -2.00 -13.56 -0.46
C ILE A 52 -2.43 -14.66 0.50
N ASN A 53 -1.81 -14.65 1.68
CA ASN A 53 -2.04 -15.60 2.75
C ASN A 53 -2.64 -14.90 3.96
N LEU A 54 -3.28 -15.70 4.79
CA LEU A 54 -3.83 -15.28 6.07
C LEU A 54 -3.28 -16.20 7.16
N TRP A 55 -2.50 -15.63 8.09
CA TRP A 55 -2.00 -16.34 9.27
C TRP A 55 -2.87 -16.03 10.45
N TRP A 56 -3.05 -17.00 11.33
CA TRP A 56 -3.86 -16.82 12.53
C TRP A 56 -3.33 -17.66 13.68
N ASN A 57 -3.24 -17.05 14.86
CA ASN A 57 -2.91 -17.78 16.08
C ASN A 57 -4.10 -18.65 16.51
N PRO A 58 -3.95 -19.98 16.59
CA PRO A 58 -5.06 -20.88 16.91
C PRO A 58 -5.54 -20.72 18.35
N THR A 59 -4.64 -20.41 19.28
CA THR A 59 -4.99 -20.21 20.70
C THR A 59 -5.80 -18.94 20.89
N TRP A 60 -5.38 -17.85 20.26
CA TRP A 60 -6.11 -16.60 20.27
C TRP A 60 -7.48 -16.73 19.57
N PHE A 61 -7.54 -17.40 18.42
CA PHE A 61 -8.78 -17.68 17.70
C PHE A 61 -9.82 -18.36 18.60
N LEU A 62 -9.42 -19.36 19.37
CA LEU A 62 -10.31 -20.10 20.28
C LEU A 62 -10.79 -19.26 21.45
N SER A 63 -10.02 -18.26 21.88
CA SER A 63 -10.39 -17.36 22.98
C SER A 63 -11.48 -16.36 22.61
N LEU A 64 -11.67 -16.10 21.31
CA LEU A 64 -12.60 -15.09 20.82
C LEU A 64 -14.05 -15.60 20.77
N PRO A 65 -15.05 -14.73 21.00
CA PRO A 65 -16.45 -15.02 20.67
C PRO A 65 -16.66 -15.18 19.15
N ASP A 66 -17.69 -15.94 18.76
CA ASP A 66 -18.01 -16.17 17.34
C ASP A 66 -18.22 -14.86 16.54
N ALA A 67 -18.87 -13.88 17.14
CA ALA A 67 -19.09 -12.58 16.51
C ALA A 67 -17.76 -11.85 16.24
N THR A 68 -16.87 -11.86 17.23
CA THR A 68 -15.54 -11.22 17.10
C THR A 68 -14.65 -11.93 16.11
N ARG A 69 -14.67 -13.28 16.03
CA ARG A 69 -13.94 -14.03 14.98
C ARG A 69 -14.34 -13.57 13.59
N LYS A 70 -15.64 -13.36 13.37
CA LYS A 70 -16.16 -12.83 12.09
C LYS A 70 -15.67 -11.42 11.82
N THR A 71 -15.68 -10.55 12.84
CA THR A 71 -15.17 -9.17 12.71
C THR A 71 -13.70 -9.15 12.36
N VAL A 72 -12.88 -9.97 13.03
CA VAL A 72 -11.44 -10.07 12.74
C VAL A 72 -11.19 -10.59 11.32
N LEU A 73 -11.94 -11.61 10.88
CA LEU A 73 -11.81 -12.06 9.49
C LEU A 73 -12.10 -10.94 8.50
N LEU A 74 -13.18 -10.19 8.69
CA LEU A 74 -13.51 -9.05 7.82
C LEU A 74 -12.43 -7.98 7.86
N HIS A 75 -11.83 -7.73 9.02
CA HIS A 75 -10.71 -6.81 9.19
C HIS A 75 -9.52 -7.23 8.31
N GLU A 76 -9.07 -8.47 8.39
CA GLU A 76 -7.99 -9.00 7.57
C GLU A 76 -8.29 -8.95 6.07
N LEU A 77 -9.52 -9.29 5.69
CA LEU A 77 -9.95 -9.19 4.30
C LEU A 77 -9.95 -7.76 3.78
N TRP A 78 -10.24 -6.76 4.64
CA TRP A 78 -10.12 -5.36 4.29
C TRP A 78 -8.66 -4.93 4.09
N HIS A 79 -7.71 -5.43 4.92
CA HIS A 79 -6.29 -5.17 4.68
C HIS A 79 -5.85 -5.65 3.29
N ALA A 80 -6.21 -6.88 2.92
CA ALA A 80 -5.92 -7.43 1.60
C ALA A 80 -6.63 -6.64 0.48
N GLY A 81 -7.94 -6.39 0.62
CA GLY A 81 -8.76 -5.74 -0.39
C GLY A 81 -8.43 -4.26 -0.62
N ARG A 82 -7.91 -3.56 0.39
CA ARG A 82 -7.45 -2.17 0.30
C ARG A 82 -5.96 -2.05 -0.06
N LEU A 83 -5.29 -3.18 -0.33
CA LEU A 83 -3.87 -3.22 -0.72
C LEU A 83 -2.92 -2.64 0.34
N HIS A 84 -3.26 -2.74 1.64
CA HIS A 84 -2.44 -2.16 2.70
C HIS A 84 -1.04 -2.77 2.74
N CYS A 85 -0.91 -4.06 2.44
CA CYS A 85 0.34 -4.79 2.34
C CYS A 85 1.29 -4.30 1.22
N ILE A 86 0.77 -3.51 0.27
CA ILE A 86 1.54 -2.90 -0.82
C ILE A 86 1.70 -1.41 -0.59
N ARG A 87 0.64 -0.73 -0.15
CA ARG A 87 0.62 0.73 0.04
C ARG A 87 1.52 1.22 1.18
N GLY A 88 1.86 0.36 2.12
CA GLY A 88 2.76 0.65 3.25
C GLY A 88 4.24 0.83 2.88
N VAL A 89 4.64 0.55 1.64
CA VAL A 89 6.03 0.67 1.20
C VAL A 89 6.54 2.10 1.36
N GLY A 90 7.66 2.25 2.10
CA GLY A 90 8.29 3.55 2.35
C GLY A 90 7.68 4.35 3.51
N ARG A 91 6.72 3.76 4.26
CA ARG A 91 6.15 4.32 5.49
C ARG A 91 6.69 3.61 6.72
N ASP A 92 6.55 4.23 7.89
CA ASP A 92 6.79 3.53 9.15
C ASP A 92 5.76 2.41 9.31
N PRO A 93 6.19 1.15 9.52
CA PRO A 93 5.26 0.02 9.52
C PRO A 93 4.25 0.05 10.66
N ASP A 94 4.67 0.51 11.85
CA ASP A 94 3.81 0.53 13.02
C ASP A 94 2.74 1.63 12.88
N ASP A 95 3.14 2.85 12.52
CA ASP A 95 2.21 3.97 12.27
C ASP A 95 1.27 3.67 11.09
N TRP A 96 1.75 2.94 10.06
CA TRP A 96 0.92 2.53 8.94
C TRP A 96 -0.13 1.50 9.33
N ASN A 97 0.26 0.50 10.13
CA ASN A 97 -0.67 -0.49 10.68
C ASN A 97 -1.77 0.20 11.47
N ASP A 98 -1.38 1.04 12.44
CA ASP A 98 -2.33 1.78 13.29
C ASP A 98 -3.29 2.64 12.46
N ALA A 99 -2.78 3.33 11.43
CA ALA A 99 -3.62 4.15 10.54
C ALA A 99 -4.65 3.31 9.78
N CYS A 100 -4.24 2.16 9.25
CA CYS A 100 -5.14 1.24 8.56
C CYS A 100 -6.21 0.68 9.50
N ASP A 101 -5.81 0.32 10.71
CA ASP A 101 -6.70 -0.24 11.73
C ASP A 101 -7.77 0.75 12.17
N TYR A 102 -7.42 2.02 12.41
CA TYR A 102 -8.41 3.05 12.72
C TYR A 102 -9.48 3.17 11.64
N VAL A 103 -9.08 3.12 10.37
CA VAL A 103 -10.03 3.24 9.25
C VAL A 103 -10.90 2.00 9.12
N ILE A 104 -10.31 0.80 9.19
CA ILE A 104 -11.07 -0.46 9.06
C ILE A 104 -12.01 -0.64 10.25
N ASN A 105 -11.50 -0.50 11.47
CA ASN A 105 -12.29 -0.71 12.67
C ASN A 105 -13.43 0.31 12.79
N GLY A 106 -13.18 1.58 12.40
CA GLY A 106 -14.22 2.60 12.32
C GLY A 106 -15.34 2.21 11.35
N GLY A 107 -15.00 1.68 10.17
CA GLY A 107 -15.96 1.17 9.19
C GLY A 107 -16.76 -0.02 9.71
N LEU A 108 -16.08 -1.02 10.27
CA LEU A 108 -16.73 -2.21 10.83
C LEU A 108 -17.64 -1.88 12.02
N ALA A 109 -17.22 -0.94 12.89
CA ALA A 109 -18.05 -0.46 13.99
C ALA A 109 -19.30 0.27 13.50
N ALA A 110 -19.19 1.06 12.44
CA ALA A 110 -20.33 1.74 11.80
C ALA A 110 -21.33 0.74 11.16
N GLU A 111 -20.85 -0.40 10.69
CA GLU A 111 -21.68 -1.52 10.19
C GLU A 111 -22.28 -2.37 11.31
N GLY A 112 -21.96 -2.08 12.58
CA GLY A 112 -22.51 -2.77 13.76
C GLY A 112 -21.77 -4.05 14.16
N HIS A 113 -20.53 -4.24 13.69
CA HIS A 113 -19.68 -5.35 14.12
C HIS A 113 -19.18 -5.15 15.54
N THR A 114 -19.02 -6.25 16.27
CA THR A 114 -18.57 -6.26 17.67
C THR A 114 -17.11 -6.66 17.80
N PHE A 115 -16.45 -6.13 18.81
CA PHE A 115 -15.03 -6.36 19.11
C PHE A 115 -14.82 -6.96 20.49
N ASP A 116 -15.82 -7.71 20.99
CA ASP A 116 -15.79 -8.28 22.34
C ASP A 116 -14.56 -9.18 22.54
N GLY A 117 -13.84 -8.97 23.63
CA GLY A 117 -12.62 -9.72 23.94
C GLY A 117 -11.36 -9.17 23.25
N THR A 118 -11.48 -8.08 22.50
CA THR A 118 -10.34 -7.37 21.88
C THR A 118 -10.35 -5.89 22.29
N LYS A 119 -9.29 -5.17 21.98
CA LYS A 119 -9.20 -3.72 22.18
C LYS A 119 -8.85 -3.06 20.85
N PRO A 120 -9.83 -2.88 19.94
CA PRO A 120 -9.59 -2.32 18.64
C PRO A 120 -9.14 -0.85 18.76
N LEU A 121 -8.32 -0.40 17.81
CA LEU A 121 -8.03 1.01 17.62
C LEU A 121 -9.28 1.67 17.03
N LEU A 122 -9.95 2.50 17.83
CA LEU A 122 -11.16 3.23 17.45
C LEU A 122 -11.07 4.67 17.95
N ASP A 123 -11.16 5.63 17.02
CA ASP A 123 -11.25 7.04 17.37
C ASP A 123 -12.07 7.78 16.29
N ARG A 124 -13.20 8.35 16.70
CA ARG A 124 -14.12 9.07 15.81
C ARG A 124 -13.50 10.25 15.08
N LYS A 125 -12.37 10.78 15.57
CA LYS A 125 -11.64 11.86 14.86
C LYS A 125 -11.11 11.44 13.49
N PHE A 126 -11.01 10.13 13.25
CA PHE A 126 -10.54 9.55 12.00
C PHE A 126 -11.67 9.07 11.08
N ASP A 127 -12.94 9.18 11.51
CA ASP A 127 -14.08 8.76 10.70
C ASP A 127 -14.10 9.50 9.36
N GLY A 128 -14.23 8.74 8.29
CA GLY A 128 -14.31 9.27 6.92
C GLY A 128 -12.98 9.70 6.29
N LEU A 129 -11.87 9.55 7.01
CA LEU A 129 -10.54 9.81 6.45
C LEU A 129 -10.00 8.61 5.70
N SER A 130 -9.05 8.87 4.78
CA SER A 130 -8.25 7.82 4.16
C SER A 130 -7.12 7.36 5.08
N GLU A 131 -6.58 6.19 4.82
CA GLU A 131 -5.47 5.63 5.60
C GLU A 131 -4.23 6.55 5.54
N GLU A 132 -3.97 7.19 4.39
CA GLU A 132 -2.89 8.15 4.24
C GLU A 132 -3.09 9.40 5.10
N GLU A 133 -4.31 9.94 5.15
CA GLU A 133 -4.61 11.11 5.99
C GLU A 133 -4.50 10.80 7.48
N VAL A 134 -4.88 9.57 7.89
CA VAL A 134 -4.70 9.11 9.27
C VAL A 134 -3.24 8.92 9.58
N TYR A 135 -2.47 8.27 8.68
CA TYR A 135 -1.03 8.10 8.81
C TYR A 135 -0.31 9.44 8.99
N ASP A 136 -0.61 10.43 8.14
CA ASP A 136 0.02 11.76 8.21
C ASP A 136 -0.28 12.47 9.55
N ARG A 137 -1.42 12.18 10.18
CA ARG A 137 -1.79 12.73 11.49
C ARG A 137 -1.12 12.01 12.66
N ILE A 138 -0.89 10.71 12.54
CA ILE A 138 -0.23 9.89 13.57
C ILE A 138 1.28 10.11 13.48
N HIS A 139 1.81 10.02 12.26
CA HIS A 139 3.22 10.17 11.95
C HIS A 139 3.59 11.66 11.88
N GLN A 140 3.44 12.39 12.99
CA GLN A 140 3.88 13.76 13.08
C GLN A 140 5.41 13.81 13.07
N THR A 141 5.98 14.08 11.89
CA THR A 141 7.36 14.56 11.81
C THR A 141 7.38 15.92 12.54
N PRO A 142 8.17 16.10 13.61
CA PRO A 142 8.28 17.40 14.26
C PRO A 142 8.72 18.42 13.19
N PRO A 143 8.06 19.60 13.10
CA PRO A 143 8.43 20.62 12.12
C PRO A 143 9.93 20.93 12.28
N PRO A 144 10.68 21.15 11.19
CA PRO A 144 12.08 21.50 11.27
C PRO A 144 12.19 22.75 12.16
N GLN A 145 12.86 22.61 13.31
CA GLN A 145 13.10 23.76 14.19
C GLN A 145 13.93 24.78 13.41
N PRO A 146 13.52 26.05 13.36
CA PRO A 146 14.35 27.06 12.74
C PRO A 146 15.70 27.06 13.46
N CYS A 147 16.77 26.89 12.69
CA CYS A 147 18.13 26.93 13.17
C CYS A 147 18.40 28.35 13.72
N SER A 148 18.13 28.60 14.98
CA SER A 148 18.67 29.76 15.69
C SER A 148 20.12 29.45 15.99
N GLY A 149 21.01 30.08 15.25
CA GLY A 149 22.45 29.97 15.40
C GLY A 149 22.93 30.39 16.79
N GLY A 150 23.90 29.67 17.28
CA GLY A 150 24.84 30.11 18.29
C GLY A 150 24.73 29.44 19.66
N GLY A 151 25.76 28.64 20.03
CA GLY A 151 26.04 28.33 21.42
C GLY A 151 26.52 26.91 21.66
N SER A 152 27.83 26.72 21.74
CA SER A 152 28.50 25.57 22.30
C SER A 152 27.91 25.17 23.65
N GLY A 153 27.53 23.89 23.81
CA GLY A 153 27.13 23.32 25.09
C GLY A 153 27.05 21.81 24.99
N SER A 154 28.13 21.16 25.39
CA SER A 154 28.18 19.72 25.65
C SER A 154 27.13 19.35 26.69
N GLY A 155 26.16 18.53 26.33
CA GLY A 155 25.14 18.02 27.24
C GLY A 155 24.50 16.76 26.63
N SER A 156 25.07 15.61 26.99
CA SER A 156 24.48 14.29 26.79
C SER A 156 23.15 14.24 27.52
N SER A 157 22.06 14.32 26.81
CA SER A 157 20.73 13.95 27.31
C SER A 157 20.20 12.80 26.50
N ASN A 158 20.42 11.62 27.03
CA ASN A 158 19.75 10.38 26.69
C ASN A 158 18.26 10.55 26.96
N GLN A 159 17.50 11.06 26.01
CA GLN A 159 16.05 11.01 26.07
C GLN A 159 15.62 9.62 25.60
N ASN A 160 15.41 8.78 26.61
CA ASN A 160 14.66 7.55 26.55
C ASN A 160 13.30 7.85 25.86
N LYS A 161 13.21 7.65 24.55
CA LYS A 161 11.91 7.46 23.90
C LYS A 161 11.40 6.15 24.46
N GLN A 162 10.49 6.23 25.42
CA GLN A 162 9.67 5.07 25.77
C GLN A 162 8.99 4.63 24.49
N PRO A 163 9.11 3.35 24.09
CA PRO A 163 8.31 2.81 23.01
C PRO A 163 6.84 3.05 23.36
N PRO A 164 5.96 3.37 22.38
CA PRO A 164 4.54 3.46 22.64
C PRO A 164 4.13 2.18 23.36
N GLN A 165 3.50 2.33 24.53
CA GLN A 165 3.00 1.20 25.29
C GLN A 165 2.01 0.47 24.40
N GLN A 166 2.42 -0.67 23.86
CA GLN A 166 1.52 -1.62 23.22
C GLN A 166 0.41 -1.91 24.23
N GLN A 167 -0.79 -1.46 23.92
CA GLN A 167 -1.95 -1.80 24.74
C GLN A 167 -2.21 -3.29 24.55
N PRO A 168 -2.07 -4.13 25.59
CA PRO A 168 -2.33 -5.55 25.44
C PRO A 168 -3.78 -5.75 25.03
N GLY A 169 -4.03 -6.32 23.88
CA GLY A 169 -5.36 -6.65 23.36
C GLY A 169 -5.80 -6.00 22.04
N GLY A 170 -4.96 -5.21 21.37
CA GLY A 170 -5.19 -4.79 19.97
C GLY A 170 -5.09 -5.97 19.01
N PHE A 171 -5.37 -5.73 17.71
CA PHE A 171 -5.17 -6.75 16.67
C PHE A 171 -3.69 -7.03 16.38
N GLY A 172 -2.74 -6.31 16.98
CA GLY A 172 -1.29 -6.52 16.82
C GLY A 172 -0.75 -5.89 15.53
N LYS A 173 0.31 -6.50 14.99
CA LYS A 173 0.89 -6.14 13.69
C LYS A 173 0.25 -7.02 12.62
N ASP A 174 -0.80 -6.53 11.99
CA ASP A 174 -1.67 -7.33 11.12
C ASP A 174 -1.19 -7.32 9.66
N ILE A 175 -0.32 -6.37 9.30
CA ILE A 175 0.12 -6.17 7.93
C ILE A 175 1.53 -6.71 7.72
N LYS A 176 1.66 -7.76 6.88
CA LYS A 176 2.93 -8.17 6.29
C LYS A 176 3.09 -7.56 4.91
N GLN A 177 4.30 -7.11 4.58
CA GLN A 177 4.56 -6.56 3.26
C GLN A 177 4.50 -7.65 2.19
N THR A 178 3.73 -7.41 1.11
CA THR A 178 3.68 -8.30 -0.04
C THR A 178 5.04 -8.35 -0.74
N PRO A 179 5.58 -9.55 -1.03
CA PRO A 179 6.80 -9.68 -1.83
C PRO A 179 6.67 -9.00 -3.20
N ASN A 180 7.73 -8.30 -3.65
CA ASN A 180 7.70 -7.49 -4.88
C ASN A 180 7.26 -8.28 -6.12
N ASN A 181 7.65 -9.56 -6.21
CA ASN A 181 7.28 -10.45 -7.33
C ASN A 181 5.80 -10.87 -7.34
N LYS A 182 5.07 -10.64 -6.23
CA LYS A 182 3.67 -11.02 -6.08
C LYS A 182 2.71 -9.82 -6.02
N GLN A 183 3.22 -8.59 -6.00
CA GLN A 183 2.39 -7.39 -5.91
C GLN A 183 1.36 -7.29 -7.05
N GLN A 184 1.76 -7.63 -8.29
CA GLN A 184 0.84 -7.62 -9.43
C GLN A 184 -0.29 -8.66 -9.28
N GLU A 185 -0.01 -9.81 -8.67
CA GLU A 185 -1.01 -10.82 -8.38
C GLU A 185 -2.05 -10.29 -7.38
N VAL A 186 -1.61 -9.66 -6.28
CA VAL A 186 -2.50 -9.08 -5.26
C VAL A 186 -3.36 -7.96 -5.86
N VAL A 187 -2.78 -7.07 -6.66
CA VAL A 187 -3.54 -6.03 -7.38
C VAL A 187 -4.58 -6.66 -8.30
N GLY A 188 -4.21 -7.70 -9.08
CA GLY A 188 -5.12 -8.43 -9.96
C GLY A 188 -6.31 -9.04 -9.19
N ARG A 189 -6.06 -9.63 -8.03
CA ARG A 189 -7.10 -10.18 -7.14
C ARG A 189 -8.10 -9.11 -6.70
N THR A 190 -7.60 -7.94 -6.28
CA THR A 190 -8.46 -6.82 -5.87
C THR A 190 -9.28 -6.26 -7.03
N VAL A 191 -8.68 -6.17 -8.23
CA VAL A 191 -9.42 -5.77 -9.46
C VAL A 191 -10.56 -6.73 -9.74
N MET A 192 -10.32 -8.03 -9.68
CA MET A 192 -11.37 -9.05 -9.87
C MET A 192 -12.48 -8.91 -8.81
N ALA A 193 -12.12 -8.66 -7.55
CA ALA A 193 -13.09 -8.46 -6.48
C ALA A 193 -13.97 -7.21 -6.72
N VAL A 194 -13.38 -6.11 -7.20
CA VAL A 194 -14.14 -4.90 -7.58
C VAL A 194 -15.07 -5.18 -8.74
N GLN A 195 -14.62 -5.93 -9.75
CA GLN A 195 -15.49 -6.33 -10.87
C GLN A 195 -16.67 -7.19 -10.41
N GLN A 196 -16.45 -8.13 -9.49
CA GLN A 196 -17.52 -8.93 -8.89
C GLN A 196 -18.53 -8.06 -8.12
N ALA A 197 -18.06 -7.07 -7.36
CA ALA A 197 -18.93 -6.12 -6.68
C ALA A 197 -19.75 -5.27 -7.67
N GLN A 198 -19.16 -4.89 -8.81
CA GLN A 198 -19.86 -4.17 -9.88
C GLN A 198 -20.96 -5.03 -10.50
N LEU A 199 -20.65 -6.29 -10.83
CA LEU A 199 -21.62 -7.24 -11.38
C LEU A 199 -22.79 -7.52 -10.43
N ALA A 200 -22.50 -7.56 -9.12
CA ALA A 200 -23.51 -7.76 -8.07
C ALA A 200 -24.29 -6.47 -7.71
N ASN A 201 -24.07 -5.34 -8.39
CA ASN A 201 -24.62 -4.02 -8.05
C ASN A 201 -24.27 -3.54 -6.62
N GLN A 202 -23.19 -4.03 -6.04
CA GLN A 202 -22.69 -3.64 -4.70
C GLN A 202 -21.53 -2.61 -4.76
N ALA A 203 -21.18 -2.16 -5.96
CA ALA A 203 -20.06 -1.21 -6.14
C ALA A 203 -20.27 0.15 -5.43
N GLY A 204 -21.50 0.50 -5.11
CA GLY A 204 -21.83 1.69 -4.31
C GLY A 204 -21.42 1.58 -2.84
N ASN A 205 -21.33 0.37 -2.31
CA ASN A 205 -20.97 0.09 -0.92
C ASN A 205 -19.44 0.10 -0.70
N LEU A 206 -18.65 0.05 -1.79
CA LEU A 206 -17.20 0.05 -1.67
C LEU A 206 -16.70 1.44 -1.27
N PRO A 207 -15.73 1.51 -0.34
CA PRO A 207 -15.05 2.76 -0.01
C PRO A 207 -14.48 3.43 -1.27
N GLY A 208 -14.71 4.75 -1.41
CA GLY A 208 -14.35 5.50 -2.62
C GLY A 208 -12.84 5.47 -2.93
N ASN A 209 -12.00 5.32 -1.89
CA ASN A 209 -10.55 5.25 -2.02
C ASN A 209 -10.06 3.97 -2.74
N ILE A 210 -10.79 2.85 -2.70
CA ILE A 210 -10.41 1.61 -3.40
C ILE A 210 -10.32 1.85 -4.91
N LYS A 211 -11.32 2.51 -5.51
CA LYS A 211 -11.31 2.81 -6.96
C LYS A 211 -10.14 3.71 -7.32
N SER A 212 -9.92 4.80 -6.58
CA SER A 212 -8.82 5.72 -6.85
C SER A 212 -7.45 5.07 -6.63
N THR A 213 -7.33 4.16 -5.67
CA THR A 213 -6.11 3.39 -5.43
C THR A 213 -5.83 2.44 -6.59
N LEU A 214 -6.84 1.69 -7.03
CA LEU A 214 -6.71 0.79 -8.18
C LEU A 214 -6.36 1.54 -9.47
N ASP A 215 -6.96 2.71 -9.70
CA ASP A 215 -6.64 3.54 -10.87
C ASP A 215 -5.15 3.94 -10.90
N LYS A 216 -4.55 4.20 -9.74
CA LYS A 216 -3.10 4.47 -9.65
C LYS A 216 -2.25 3.26 -10.02
N PHE A 217 -2.70 2.03 -9.70
CA PHE A 217 -1.98 0.80 -10.03
C PHE A 217 -2.23 0.32 -11.46
N LEU A 218 -3.46 0.47 -11.96
CA LEU A 218 -3.84 0.03 -13.30
C LEU A 218 -3.40 1.01 -14.39
N ASN A 219 -3.42 2.31 -14.07
CA ASN A 219 -3.01 3.38 -14.96
C ASN A 219 -1.79 4.11 -14.35
N PRO A 220 -0.62 3.45 -14.23
CA PRO A 220 0.56 4.11 -13.72
C PRO A 220 0.84 5.30 -14.64
N LYS A 221 0.90 6.50 -14.06
CA LYS A 221 1.34 7.68 -14.82
C LYS A 221 2.76 7.39 -15.31
N LEU A 222 2.89 7.09 -16.58
CA LEU A 222 4.20 6.89 -17.19
C LEU A 222 5.05 8.14 -16.91
N PRO A 223 6.29 8.01 -16.45
CA PRO A 223 7.19 9.13 -16.28
C PRO A 223 7.64 9.60 -17.65
N TRP A 224 6.70 10.26 -18.39
CA TRP A 224 6.88 10.67 -19.77
C TRP A 224 8.13 11.56 -19.93
N GLU A 225 8.48 12.33 -18.89
CA GLU A 225 9.69 13.13 -18.86
C GLU A 225 10.95 12.25 -19.01
N ARG A 226 11.02 11.13 -18.29
CA ARG A 226 12.14 10.17 -18.42
C ARG A 226 12.17 9.49 -19.79
N LEU A 227 10.99 9.13 -20.32
CA LEU A 227 10.88 8.52 -21.64
C LEU A 227 11.29 9.51 -22.72
N LEU A 228 10.85 10.76 -22.60
CA LEU A 228 11.23 11.83 -23.53
C LEU A 228 12.72 12.15 -23.44
N TRP A 229 13.27 12.24 -22.23
CA TRP A 229 14.70 12.45 -22.02
C TRP A 229 15.53 11.33 -22.64
N ARG A 230 15.17 10.08 -22.41
CA ARG A 230 15.82 8.92 -22.99
C ARG A 230 15.74 8.92 -24.53
N PHE A 231 14.59 9.27 -25.08
CA PHE A 231 14.41 9.43 -26.52
C PHE A 231 15.36 10.50 -27.09
N PHE A 232 15.53 11.63 -26.41
CA PHE A 232 16.48 12.66 -26.82
C PHE A 232 17.93 12.21 -26.66
N GLU A 233 18.26 11.46 -25.59
CA GLU A 233 19.61 10.88 -25.44
C GLU A 233 19.93 9.92 -26.60
N GLU A 234 19.00 9.01 -26.94
CA GLU A 234 19.17 8.07 -28.06
C GLU A 234 19.34 8.79 -29.39
N LEU A 235 18.65 9.92 -29.59
CA LEU A 235 18.81 10.75 -30.81
C LEU A 235 20.12 11.56 -30.86
N THR A 236 20.72 11.81 -29.70
CA THR A 236 21.96 12.59 -29.56
C THR A 236 23.18 11.73 -29.28
N GLU A 237 23.03 10.39 -29.20
CA GLU A 237 24.18 9.50 -29.00
C GLU A 237 25.22 9.68 -30.10
N ASP A 238 26.44 10.00 -29.67
CA ASP A 238 27.59 10.08 -30.54
C ASP A 238 27.93 8.69 -31.08
N ASP A 239 28.02 8.54 -32.39
CA ASP A 239 28.44 7.28 -32.99
C ASP A 239 29.92 6.99 -32.67
N ILE A 240 30.23 5.72 -32.45
CA ILE A 240 31.60 5.28 -32.15
C ILE A 240 32.28 4.90 -33.46
N SER A 241 33.33 5.65 -33.85
CA SER A 241 34.07 5.38 -35.09
C SER A 241 35.50 4.97 -34.80
N TRP A 242 35.97 3.95 -35.54
CA TRP A 242 37.38 3.53 -35.58
C TRP A 242 38.26 4.51 -36.32
N GLN A 243 37.69 5.41 -37.12
CA GLN A 243 38.47 6.41 -37.86
C GLN A 243 39.08 7.49 -36.95
N LYS A 244 38.47 7.71 -35.78
CA LYS A 244 38.92 8.70 -34.81
C LYS A 244 39.38 8.01 -33.54
N ARG A 245 40.68 8.12 -33.24
CA ARG A 245 41.27 7.54 -32.03
C ARG A 245 40.77 8.22 -30.77
N ASN A 246 40.46 7.43 -29.74
CA ASN A 246 40.14 7.94 -28.42
C ASN A 246 41.39 8.48 -27.72
N ARG A 247 41.47 9.79 -27.53
CA ARG A 247 42.64 10.46 -26.94
C ARG A 247 42.85 10.16 -25.47
N ARG A 248 41.88 9.53 -24.80
CA ARG A 248 41.98 9.19 -23.38
C ARG A 248 42.88 7.98 -23.12
N TYR A 249 43.14 7.17 -24.16
CA TYR A 249 43.98 5.98 -24.12
C TYR A 249 45.04 6.05 -25.17
N PRO A 250 46.19 6.76 -24.88
CA PRO A 250 47.22 6.99 -25.89
C PRO A 250 47.93 5.72 -26.35
N ASP A 251 48.03 4.72 -25.46
CA ASP A 251 48.80 3.49 -25.69
C ASP A 251 48.00 2.37 -26.37
N ILE A 252 46.69 2.50 -26.44
CA ILE A 252 45.79 1.51 -27.02
C ILE A 252 44.93 2.19 -28.08
N TYR A 253 44.86 1.61 -29.29
CA TYR A 253 43.99 2.11 -30.32
C TYR A 253 42.54 1.74 -30.01
N MET A 254 41.80 2.66 -29.44
CA MET A 254 40.36 2.51 -29.15
C MET A 254 39.54 3.48 -30.01
N PRO A 255 38.32 3.08 -30.39
CA PRO A 255 37.45 3.95 -31.19
C PRO A 255 37.06 5.20 -30.39
N GLY A 256 37.01 6.33 -31.07
CA GLY A 256 36.58 7.60 -30.50
C GLY A 256 35.11 7.92 -30.81
N ARG A 257 34.50 8.76 -29.96
CA ARG A 257 33.17 9.29 -30.25
C ARG A 257 33.26 10.28 -31.44
N VAL A 258 32.37 10.10 -32.38
CA VAL A 258 32.18 11.00 -33.52
C VAL A 258 30.78 11.59 -33.39
N LYS A 259 30.69 12.91 -33.38
CA LYS A 259 29.37 13.56 -33.44
C LYS A 259 28.80 13.28 -34.83
N THR A 260 27.71 12.54 -34.87
CA THR A 260 26.94 12.35 -36.10
C THR A 260 26.21 13.67 -36.38
N GLU A 261 26.32 14.15 -37.64
CA GLU A 261 25.67 15.43 -38.05
C GLU A 261 24.12 15.37 -38.04
N GLY A 262 23.54 14.33 -37.48
CA GLY A 262 22.11 14.06 -37.40
C GLY A 262 21.44 14.44 -36.07
N GLY A 263 22.04 15.34 -35.30
CA GLY A 263 21.36 15.85 -34.07
C GLY A 263 20.03 16.54 -34.38
N LEU A 264 19.14 16.53 -33.41
CA LEU A 264 17.82 17.18 -33.49
C LEU A 264 18.00 18.66 -33.90
N VAL A 265 17.74 18.98 -35.16
CA VAL A 265 17.93 20.35 -35.69
C VAL A 265 16.74 21.24 -35.28
N HIS A 266 15.56 20.67 -35.19
CA HIS A 266 14.33 21.39 -34.79
C HIS A 266 13.44 20.49 -33.94
N LEU A 267 12.98 21.03 -32.81
CA LEU A 267 11.93 20.45 -31.98
C LEU A 267 10.71 21.37 -32.06
N ALA A 268 9.60 20.87 -32.57
CA ALA A 268 8.31 21.56 -32.49
C ALA A 268 7.41 20.81 -31.52
N TYR A 269 6.86 21.50 -30.53
CA TYR A 269 5.85 20.94 -29.67
C TYR A 269 4.54 21.71 -29.87
N PHE A 270 3.44 20.97 -29.83
CA PHE A 270 2.10 21.53 -29.95
C PHE A 270 1.42 21.40 -28.59
N LEU A 271 1.05 22.53 -27.98
CA LEU A 271 0.30 22.55 -26.74
C LEU A 271 -1.19 22.61 -27.08
N ASP A 272 -1.92 21.59 -26.71
CA ASP A 272 -3.38 21.61 -26.78
C ASP A 272 -3.92 22.44 -25.60
N VAL A 273 -4.65 23.49 -25.89
CA VAL A 273 -5.24 24.42 -24.92
C VAL A 273 -6.74 24.14 -24.79
N SER A 274 -7.18 22.89 -24.95
CA SER A 274 -8.56 22.48 -24.74
C SER A 274 -8.99 22.66 -23.28
N GLY A 275 -10.28 22.90 -23.02
CA GLY A 275 -10.80 23.20 -21.68
C GLY A 275 -10.65 22.09 -20.63
N SER A 276 -10.05 20.96 -20.99
CA SER A 276 -9.67 19.87 -20.08
C SER A 276 -8.26 19.99 -19.49
N ILE A 277 -7.45 20.96 -19.97
CA ILE A 277 -6.09 21.17 -19.49
C ILE A 277 -6.11 22.28 -18.44
N SER A 278 -5.55 22.00 -17.26
CA SER A 278 -5.46 22.97 -16.18
C SER A 278 -4.29 23.95 -16.41
N ASP A 279 -4.41 25.17 -15.83
CA ASP A 279 -3.32 26.15 -15.84
C ASP A 279 -2.01 25.60 -15.25
N TYR A 280 -2.12 24.67 -14.31
CA TYR A 280 -0.98 23.95 -13.73
C TYR A 280 -0.25 23.08 -14.78
N ASP A 281 -1.00 22.37 -15.62
CA ASP A 281 -0.41 21.55 -16.67
C ASP A 281 0.28 22.40 -17.72
N VAL A 282 -0.30 23.56 -18.09
CA VAL A 282 0.30 24.53 -19.01
C VAL A 282 1.62 25.08 -18.44
N LEU A 283 1.65 25.44 -17.16
CA LEU A 283 2.86 25.93 -16.50
C LEU A 283 3.96 24.86 -16.46
N ARG A 284 3.57 23.61 -16.19
CA ARG A 284 4.50 22.47 -16.16
C ARG A 284 5.12 22.15 -17.53
N PHE A 285 4.40 22.39 -18.62
CA PHE A 285 4.93 22.22 -19.98
C PHE A 285 5.85 23.36 -20.40
N ASN A 286 5.73 24.54 -19.78
CA ASN A 286 6.53 25.71 -20.11
C ASN A 286 7.75 25.90 -19.17
N SER A 287 7.93 25.07 -18.18
CA SER A 287 9.06 25.10 -17.23
C SER A 287 10.17 24.14 -17.64
#